data_c3b067d9d679e42c2ce099f8d81662bc
#
_entry.id   c3b067d9d679e42c2ce099f8d81662bc
#
_cell.length_a   1.000
_cell.length_b   1.000
_cell.length_c   1.000
_cell.angle_alpha   90.00
_cell.angle_beta   90.00
_cell.angle_gamma   90.00
#
_symmetry.space_group_name_H-M   'P 1'
#
loop_
_entity.id
_entity.type
_entity.pdbx_description
1 polymer ?
#
loop_
_entity_poly.entity_id
_entity_poly.type
_entity_poly.pdbx_seq_one_letter_code
_entity_poly.pdbx_strand_id
1 'polypeptide(L)'
;PQEGLTLHLSRMMCPLHIRETIDIIKDALRRKESIIRVVSTQLVEAGVDIDFPVVFRQEAGLDSILQAAGRCNREGKYDLCTTYIFKLNRPLPPGMMSQANEARKNMPGDYDWFSTQAMLEYFRQLYSRVESFDEKGIADLLYKKEQNYETASKDFQLIDDNTVSVIINWKEGSKLVEQLTTQGYSQKLQKQLSQYTVSVRKQDFNKLLSYGAIEELMDGIYFLPSADFYDANVGLKINNQWIDEVYIK
;
A
#
# COMPACT_ATOMS: atom_id res chain seq x y z
N PRO A 1 11.15 -1.60 26.91
CA PRO A 1 10.45 -0.73 25.96
C PRO A 1 9.52 0.17 26.74
N GLN A 2 9.60 1.48 26.45
CA GLN A 2 8.64 2.41 27.05
C GLN A 2 7.22 2.02 26.60
N GLU A 3 6.28 1.98 27.55
CA GLU A 3 4.87 1.80 27.24
C GLU A 3 4.40 2.86 26.26
N GLY A 4 3.68 2.45 25.24
CA GLY A 4 3.19 3.35 24.20
C GLY A 4 2.29 2.60 23.23
N LEU A 5 1.47 3.33 22.49
CA LEU A 5 0.58 2.77 21.49
C LEU A 5 1.36 2.45 20.21
N THR A 6 1.28 1.21 19.76
CA THR A 6 1.83 0.78 18.46
C THR A 6 0.69 0.39 17.53
N LEU A 7 0.60 1.04 16.38
CA LEU A 7 -0.44 0.81 15.37
C LEU A 7 0.19 0.41 14.04
N HIS A 8 -0.57 -0.33 13.25
CA HIS A 8 -0.19 -0.77 11.92
C HIS A 8 -1.10 -0.17 10.85
N LEU A 9 -0.53 0.15 9.68
CA LEU A 9 -1.29 0.58 8.51
C LEU A 9 -0.77 -0.14 7.26
N SER A 10 -1.63 -0.90 6.59
CA SER A 10 -1.28 -1.57 5.34
C SER A 10 -2.50 -1.75 4.43
N ARG A 11 -2.24 -2.11 3.17
CA ARG A 11 -3.29 -2.49 2.20
C ARG A 11 -3.95 -3.84 2.52
N MET A 12 -3.47 -4.56 3.53
CA MET A 12 -4.14 -5.76 4.06
C MET A 12 -5.30 -5.42 5.00
N MET A 13 -5.49 -4.15 5.32
CA MET A 13 -6.66 -3.65 6.05
C MET A 13 -7.70 -3.14 5.06
N CYS A 14 -8.99 -3.41 5.32
CA CYS A 14 -10.06 -2.84 4.52
C CYS A 14 -10.18 -1.30 4.73
N PRO A 15 -10.77 -0.54 3.80
CA PRO A 15 -10.83 0.91 3.86
C PRO A 15 -11.44 1.48 5.15
N LEU A 16 -12.47 0.83 5.71
CA LEU A 16 -13.05 1.23 6.99
C LEU A 16 -12.03 1.10 8.12
N HIS A 17 -11.33 -0.05 8.20
CA HIS A 17 -10.33 -0.30 9.23
C HIS A 17 -9.16 0.69 9.13
N ILE A 18 -8.66 0.98 7.91
CA ILE A 18 -7.62 2.00 7.68
C ILE A 18 -8.08 3.36 8.21
N ARG A 19 -9.31 3.78 7.88
CA ARG A 19 -9.86 5.07 8.31
C ARG A 19 -9.92 5.19 9.83
N GLU A 20 -10.49 4.18 10.50
CA GLU A 20 -10.58 4.15 11.95
C GLU A 20 -9.20 4.20 12.61
N THR A 21 -8.23 3.47 12.07
CA THR A 21 -6.85 3.49 12.57
C THR A 21 -6.21 4.87 12.39
N ILE A 22 -6.43 5.53 11.25
CA ILE A 22 -5.94 6.88 10.99
C ILE A 22 -6.57 7.88 11.99
N ASP A 23 -7.86 7.75 12.29
CA ASP A 23 -8.53 8.61 13.26
C ASP A 23 -7.95 8.42 14.67
N ILE A 24 -7.67 7.18 15.08
CA ILE A 24 -6.98 6.88 16.35
C ILE A 24 -5.59 7.53 16.37
N ILE A 25 -4.82 7.42 15.29
CA ILE A 25 -3.48 8.03 15.15
C ILE A 25 -3.58 9.55 15.33
N LYS A 26 -4.50 10.19 14.61
CA LYS A 26 -4.69 11.65 14.67
C LYS A 26 -5.08 12.12 16.05
N ASP A 27 -5.95 11.39 16.74
CA ASP A 27 -6.37 11.71 18.10
C ASP A 27 -5.23 11.56 19.11
N ALA A 28 -4.45 10.47 19.00
CA ALA A 28 -3.30 10.25 19.86
C ALA A 28 -2.20 11.31 19.67
N LEU A 29 -1.92 11.70 18.42
CA LEU A 29 -0.97 12.76 18.09
C LEU A 29 -1.43 14.14 18.63
N ARG A 30 -2.73 14.41 18.62
CA ARG A 30 -3.30 15.65 19.19
C ARG A 30 -3.17 15.71 20.71
N ARG A 31 -3.48 14.60 21.39
CA ARG A 31 -3.48 14.56 22.87
C ARG A 31 -2.08 14.61 23.47
N LYS A 32 -1.07 14.05 22.78
CA LYS A 32 0.33 13.98 23.24
C LYS A 32 0.51 13.31 24.61
N GLU A 33 -0.44 12.47 25.02
CA GLU A 33 -0.48 11.82 26.33
C GLU A 33 0.44 10.59 26.43
N SER A 34 0.76 9.99 25.26
CA SER A 34 1.59 8.77 25.21
C SER A 34 2.46 8.75 23.96
N ILE A 35 3.49 7.90 23.99
CA ILE A 35 4.31 7.62 22.83
C ILE A 35 3.48 6.82 21.84
N ILE A 36 3.33 7.34 20.60
CA ILE A 36 2.70 6.63 19.50
C ILE A 36 3.75 6.19 18.48
N ARG A 37 3.65 4.95 18.06
CA ARG A 37 4.45 4.35 16.98
C ARG A 37 3.52 3.84 15.90
N VAL A 38 3.79 4.17 14.66
CA VAL A 38 3.04 3.66 13.50
C VAL A 38 3.99 2.92 12.59
N VAL A 39 3.70 1.64 12.38
CA VAL A 39 4.39 0.81 11.37
C VAL A 39 3.50 0.77 10.14
N SER A 40 3.99 1.27 9.02
CA SER A 40 3.19 1.35 7.81
C SER A 40 3.94 0.82 6.59
N THR A 41 3.19 0.30 5.65
CA THR A 41 3.66 0.12 4.27
C THR A 41 3.67 1.49 3.55
N GLN A 42 3.89 1.51 2.24
CA GLN A 42 3.82 2.72 1.41
C GLN A 42 2.45 3.43 1.44
N LEU A 43 1.46 2.87 2.12
CA LEU A 43 0.11 3.45 2.23
C LEU A 43 0.12 4.90 2.72
N VAL A 44 1.04 5.26 3.62
CA VAL A 44 1.14 6.61 4.20
C VAL A 44 1.91 7.61 3.34
N GLU A 45 2.58 7.16 2.28
CA GLU A 45 3.34 8.04 1.38
C GLU A 45 2.42 8.99 0.62
N ALA A 46 1.21 8.53 0.23
CA ALA A 46 0.21 9.33 -0.46
C ALA A 46 -1.18 9.20 0.17
N GLY A 47 -1.96 10.29 0.15
CA GLY A 47 -3.38 10.27 0.52
C GLY A 47 -3.69 10.22 2.02
N VAL A 48 -2.70 10.15 2.90
CA VAL A 48 -2.91 10.15 4.36
C VAL A 48 -2.34 11.43 4.96
N ASP A 49 -3.17 12.13 5.71
CA ASP A 49 -2.80 13.38 6.38
C ASP A 49 -2.44 13.10 7.84
N ILE A 50 -1.16 12.79 8.08
CA ILE A 50 -0.55 12.56 9.39
C ILE A 50 0.75 13.33 9.51
N ASP A 51 1.08 13.79 10.73
CA ASP A 51 2.25 14.61 11.03
C ASP A 51 3.00 14.04 12.23
N PHE A 52 4.22 13.56 11.99
CA PHE A 52 5.08 12.98 13.03
C PHE A 52 6.31 13.85 13.27
N PRO A 53 6.82 13.92 14.52
CA PRO A 53 8.07 14.60 14.80
C PRO A 53 9.31 13.83 14.32
N VAL A 54 9.18 12.53 14.10
CA VAL A 54 10.27 11.65 13.64
C VAL A 54 9.71 10.60 12.70
N VAL A 55 10.39 10.36 11.58
CA VAL A 55 10.05 9.33 10.60
C VAL A 55 11.24 8.41 10.38
N PHE A 56 10.97 7.11 10.30
CA PHE A 56 11.94 6.09 9.90
C PHE A 56 11.51 5.50 8.57
N ARG A 57 12.38 5.50 7.56
CA ARG A 57 12.11 4.97 6.23
C ARG A 57 13.15 3.92 5.85
N GLN A 58 12.68 2.74 5.47
CA GLN A 58 13.56 1.76 4.84
C GLN A 58 14.16 2.33 3.54
N GLU A 59 15.39 1.96 3.18
CA GLU A 59 16.00 2.30 1.90
C GLU A 59 15.02 2.11 0.73
N ALA A 60 14.94 3.10 -0.14
CA ALA A 60 14.05 3.14 -1.30
C ALA A 60 14.56 4.12 -2.35
N GLY A 61 13.80 4.36 -3.42
CA GLY A 61 14.02 5.46 -4.34
C GLY A 61 13.90 6.82 -3.64
N LEU A 62 14.51 7.85 -4.22
CA LEU A 62 14.50 9.20 -3.63
C LEU A 62 13.07 9.75 -3.51
N ASP A 63 12.24 9.52 -4.49
CA ASP A 63 10.83 9.90 -4.52
C ASP A 63 10.05 9.36 -3.30
N SER A 64 10.20 8.07 -3.03
CA SER A 64 9.56 7.40 -1.89
C SER A 64 10.11 7.87 -0.53
N ILE A 65 11.41 8.14 -0.45
CA ILE A 65 12.04 8.72 0.74
C ILE A 65 11.48 10.12 1.01
N LEU A 66 11.39 10.97 0.00
CA LEU A 66 10.87 12.33 0.15
C LEU A 66 9.36 12.36 0.48
N GLN A 67 8.58 11.41 -0.05
CA GLN A 67 7.17 11.26 0.31
C GLN A 67 7.00 10.88 1.79
N ALA A 68 7.86 9.98 2.30
CA ALA A 68 7.88 9.64 3.72
C ALA A 68 8.37 10.82 4.57
N ALA A 69 9.42 11.51 4.15
CA ALA A 69 9.93 12.71 4.81
C ALA A 69 8.89 13.83 4.89
N GLY A 70 8.01 13.94 3.88
CA GLY A 70 6.87 14.86 3.88
C GLY A 70 5.78 14.53 4.92
N ARG A 71 5.97 13.48 5.75
CA ARG A 71 5.17 13.16 6.94
C ARG A 71 5.89 13.54 8.24
N CYS A 72 7.12 14.04 8.13
CA CYS A 72 7.94 14.51 9.24
C CYS A 72 7.82 16.03 9.33
N ASN A 73 7.24 16.54 10.43
CA ASN A 73 7.00 17.98 10.62
C ASN A 73 6.20 18.64 9.49
N ARG A 74 5.23 17.93 8.97
CA ARG A 74 4.41 18.36 7.82
C ARG A 74 3.73 19.72 8.07
N GLU A 75 3.31 19.97 9.31
CA GLU A 75 2.63 21.20 9.70
C GLU A 75 3.60 22.30 10.17
N GLY A 76 4.91 22.07 10.10
CA GLY A 76 5.93 23.07 10.49
C GLY A 76 5.91 23.45 11.98
N LYS A 77 5.53 22.51 12.84
CA LYS A 77 5.41 22.77 14.31
C LYS A 77 6.74 22.82 15.05
N TYR A 78 7.79 22.32 14.43
CA TYR A 78 9.11 22.19 15.00
C TYR A 78 10.14 22.85 14.07
N ASP A 79 11.18 23.46 14.64
CA ASP A 79 12.23 24.13 13.88
C ASP A 79 13.03 23.13 13.03
N LEU A 80 13.28 21.94 13.57
CA LEU A 80 13.99 20.86 12.89
C LEU A 80 13.40 19.50 13.27
N CYS A 81 13.16 18.66 12.25
CA CYS A 81 12.78 17.27 12.43
C CYS A 81 13.64 16.35 11.57
N THR A 82 13.75 15.10 11.98
CA THR A 82 14.67 14.16 11.33
C THR A 82 13.93 12.97 10.76
N THR A 83 14.20 12.68 9.49
CA THR A 83 13.83 11.43 8.84
C THR A 83 15.06 10.53 8.79
N TYR A 84 14.95 9.36 9.42
CA TYR A 84 16.02 8.36 9.44
C TYR A 84 15.82 7.34 8.34
N ILE A 85 16.87 7.09 7.55
CA ILE A 85 16.86 6.02 6.55
C ILE A 85 17.62 4.82 7.12
N PHE A 86 17.00 3.65 7.06
CA PHE A 86 17.59 2.42 7.57
C PHE A 86 17.59 1.30 6.54
N LYS A 87 18.47 0.34 6.71
CA LYS A 87 18.58 -0.86 5.90
C LYS A 87 18.16 -2.08 6.71
N LEU A 88 17.34 -2.94 6.12
CA LEU A 88 17.04 -4.27 6.69
C LEU A 88 18.08 -5.29 6.22
N ASN A 89 18.30 -6.33 7.03
CA ASN A 89 19.18 -7.46 6.69
C ASN A 89 18.54 -8.44 5.67
N ARG A 90 17.66 -7.94 4.81
CA ARG A 90 17.06 -8.66 3.70
C ARG A 90 17.09 -7.80 2.45
N PRO A 91 17.23 -8.40 1.26
CA PRO A 91 17.21 -7.66 0.00
C PRO A 91 15.85 -7.00 -0.21
N LEU A 92 15.84 -5.89 -0.93
CA LEU A 92 14.60 -5.30 -1.45
C LEU A 92 13.96 -6.28 -2.45
N PRO A 93 12.63 -6.28 -2.57
CA PRO A 93 11.96 -7.02 -3.62
C PRO A 93 12.53 -6.67 -4.99
N PRO A 94 12.75 -7.66 -5.89
CA PRO A 94 13.20 -7.39 -7.24
C PRO A 94 12.18 -6.53 -8.01
N GLY A 95 12.64 -5.86 -9.07
CA GLY A 95 11.83 -4.98 -9.90
C GLY A 95 11.99 -3.50 -9.52
N MET A 96 10.94 -2.71 -9.71
CA MET A 96 10.99 -1.24 -9.63
C MET A 96 11.54 -0.70 -8.30
N MET A 97 11.23 -1.33 -7.17
CA MET A 97 11.75 -0.87 -5.86
C MET A 97 13.27 -1.00 -5.76
N SER A 98 13.81 -2.12 -6.24
CA SER A 98 15.26 -2.36 -6.27
C SER A 98 15.94 -1.39 -7.23
N GLN A 99 15.40 -1.22 -8.44
CA GLN A 99 15.91 -0.30 -9.46
C GLN A 99 15.90 1.15 -8.97
N ALA A 100 14.83 1.59 -8.33
CA ALA A 100 14.71 2.93 -7.76
C ALA A 100 15.74 3.19 -6.64
N ASN A 101 15.97 2.22 -5.76
CA ASN A 101 16.98 2.32 -4.72
C ASN A 101 18.41 2.38 -5.31
N GLU A 102 18.69 1.57 -6.33
CA GLU A 102 19.98 1.61 -7.03
C GLU A 102 20.17 2.91 -7.82
N ALA A 103 19.12 3.45 -8.45
CA ALA A 103 19.17 4.75 -9.11
C ALA A 103 19.58 5.86 -8.12
N ARG A 104 18.96 5.88 -6.93
CA ARG A 104 19.33 6.82 -5.86
C ARG A 104 20.77 6.65 -5.41
N LYS A 105 21.25 5.42 -5.19
CA LYS A 105 22.61 5.15 -4.76
C LYS A 105 23.68 5.56 -5.78
N ASN A 106 23.32 5.53 -7.06
CA ASN A 106 24.23 5.85 -8.16
C ASN A 106 24.12 7.31 -8.63
N MET A 107 23.42 8.16 -7.91
CA MET A 107 23.42 9.60 -8.20
C MET A 107 24.86 10.14 -8.03
N PRO A 108 25.42 10.81 -9.04
CA PRO A 108 26.75 11.41 -8.92
C PRO A 108 26.67 12.68 -8.08
N GLY A 109 27.59 12.81 -7.14
CA GLY A 109 27.73 14.03 -6.34
C GLY A 109 26.88 14.08 -5.08
N ASP A 110 27.07 15.17 -4.37
CA ASP A 110 26.40 15.46 -3.11
C ASP A 110 25.27 16.47 -3.37
N TYR A 111 24.04 16.01 -3.32
CA TYR A 111 22.86 16.81 -3.58
C TYR A 111 22.08 17.10 -2.30
N ASP A 112 21.54 18.29 -2.19
CA ASP A 112 20.39 18.50 -1.34
C ASP A 112 19.21 17.69 -1.90
N TRP A 113 18.81 16.64 -1.21
CA TRP A 113 17.76 15.72 -1.67
C TRP A 113 16.40 16.36 -1.85
N PHE A 114 16.14 17.48 -1.18
CA PHE A 114 14.90 18.24 -1.35
C PHE A 114 14.94 19.19 -2.58
N SER A 115 16.07 19.30 -3.25
CA SER A 115 16.19 20.14 -4.43
C SER A 115 15.57 19.51 -5.68
N THR A 116 15.06 20.35 -6.57
CA THR A 116 14.59 19.93 -7.90
C THR A 116 15.72 19.25 -8.70
N GLN A 117 16.96 19.71 -8.53
CA GLN A 117 18.11 19.15 -9.22
C GLN A 117 18.37 17.70 -8.80
N ALA A 118 18.28 17.38 -7.50
CA ALA A 118 18.38 16.01 -7.01
C ALA A 118 17.29 15.10 -7.63
N MET A 119 16.06 15.58 -7.70
CA MET A 119 14.95 14.82 -8.31
C MET A 119 15.16 14.59 -9.81
N LEU A 120 15.63 15.60 -10.55
CA LEU A 120 15.93 15.46 -11.98
C LEU A 120 17.04 14.43 -12.20
N GLU A 121 18.11 14.49 -11.41
CA GLU A 121 19.22 13.53 -11.52
C GLU A 121 18.78 12.11 -11.12
N TYR A 122 17.99 11.99 -10.06
CA TYR A 122 17.42 10.70 -9.65
C TYR A 122 16.61 10.06 -10.78
N PHE A 123 15.68 10.81 -11.39
CA PHE A 123 14.87 10.28 -12.50
C PHE A 123 15.70 10.00 -13.75
N ARG A 124 16.75 10.79 -14.01
CA ARG A 124 17.70 10.48 -15.09
C ARG A 124 18.38 9.14 -14.87
N GLN A 125 18.87 8.88 -13.64
CA GLN A 125 19.45 7.59 -13.26
C GLN A 125 18.45 6.44 -13.32
N LEU A 126 17.21 6.66 -12.92
CA LEU A 126 16.15 5.65 -12.94
C LEU A 126 15.77 5.28 -14.37
N TYR A 127 15.50 6.27 -15.20
CA TYR A 127 15.02 6.07 -16.58
C TYR A 127 16.14 5.61 -17.54
N SER A 128 17.40 5.91 -17.26
CA SER A 128 18.51 5.38 -18.06
C SER A 128 18.67 3.86 -17.99
N ARG A 129 17.98 3.21 -17.04
CA ARG A 129 17.98 1.76 -16.84
C ARG A 129 16.77 1.06 -17.46
N VAL A 130 15.83 1.82 -17.99
CA VAL A 130 14.65 1.29 -18.65
C VAL A 130 15.00 1.00 -20.10
N GLU A 131 14.95 -0.26 -20.49
CA GLU A 131 15.29 -0.69 -21.87
C GLU A 131 14.26 -0.20 -22.88
N SER A 132 12.98 -0.19 -22.49
CA SER A 132 11.88 0.30 -23.32
C SER A 132 10.81 0.95 -22.46
N PHE A 133 10.29 2.10 -22.90
CA PHE A 133 9.10 2.72 -22.32
C PHE A 133 7.80 2.20 -22.94
N ASP A 134 7.90 1.35 -23.95
CA ASP A 134 6.76 0.78 -24.67
C ASP A 134 6.99 -0.72 -24.94
N GLU A 135 7.18 -1.50 -23.86
CA GLU A 135 7.41 -2.95 -23.93
C GLU A 135 6.26 -3.69 -24.62
N LYS A 136 5.04 -3.17 -24.51
CA LYS A 136 3.84 -3.76 -25.12
C LYS A 136 3.56 -3.27 -26.53
N GLY A 137 4.40 -2.37 -27.08
CA GLY A 137 4.25 -1.82 -28.43
C GLY A 137 2.97 -0.99 -28.62
N ILE A 138 2.49 -0.32 -27.57
CA ILE A 138 1.25 0.49 -27.60
C ILE A 138 1.39 1.65 -28.59
N ALA A 139 2.56 2.29 -28.64
CA ALA A 139 2.81 3.37 -29.58
C ALA A 139 2.66 2.88 -31.03
N ASP A 140 3.18 1.68 -31.33
CA ASP A 140 3.04 1.06 -32.64
C ASP A 140 1.59 0.78 -33.02
N LEU A 141 0.76 0.32 -32.07
CA LEU A 141 -0.66 0.08 -32.29
C LEU A 141 -1.44 1.36 -32.56
N LEU A 142 -1.00 2.50 -32.01
CA LEU A 142 -1.68 3.78 -32.13
C LEU A 142 -1.21 4.63 -33.32
N TYR A 143 0.09 4.55 -33.69
CA TYR A 143 0.69 5.45 -34.68
C TYR A 143 0.94 4.81 -36.05
N LYS A 144 0.77 3.49 -36.22
CA LYS A 144 0.82 2.83 -37.52
C LYS A 144 -0.40 3.14 -38.37
N LYS A 145 -0.26 2.96 -39.70
CA LYS A 145 -1.29 3.29 -40.69
C LYS A 145 -2.63 2.59 -40.41
N GLU A 146 -2.60 1.40 -39.86
CA GLU A 146 -3.76 0.64 -39.40
C GLU A 146 -3.79 0.72 -37.85
N GLN A 147 -4.48 1.71 -37.36
CA GLN A 147 -4.60 1.95 -35.91
C GLN A 147 -5.48 0.86 -35.26
N ASN A 148 -4.95 0.20 -34.25
CA ASN A 148 -5.68 -0.83 -33.50
C ASN A 148 -5.97 -0.38 -32.06
N TYR A 149 -6.96 0.50 -31.93
CA TYR A 149 -7.35 1.06 -30.63
C TYR A 149 -7.91 0.00 -29.67
N GLU A 150 -8.55 -1.04 -30.17
CA GLU A 150 -9.12 -2.09 -29.35
C GLU A 150 -8.00 -2.91 -28.67
N THR A 151 -6.99 -3.33 -29.42
CA THR A 151 -5.84 -4.04 -28.88
C THR A 151 -5.04 -3.11 -27.95
N ALA A 152 -4.77 -1.89 -28.36
CA ALA A 152 -4.08 -0.91 -27.53
C ALA A 152 -4.79 -0.69 -26.19
N SER A 153 -6.12 -0.59 -26.16
CA SER A 153 -6.91 -0.44 -24.94
C SER A 153 -6.87 -1.67 -24.04
N LYS A 154 -6.82 -2.88 -24.61
CA LYS A 154 -6.69 -4.14 -23.85
C LYS A 154 -5.30 -4.31 -23.26
N ASP A 155 -4.26 -3.94 -24.02
CA ASP A 155 -2.87 -4.16 -23.63
C ASP A 155 -2.35 -3.02 -22.75
N PHE A 156 -2.91 -1.81 -22.88
CA PHE A 156 -2.56 -0.68 -22.04
C PHE A 156 -3.19 -0.83 -20.65
N GLN A 157 -2.40 -1.34 -19.72
CA GLN A 157 -2.74 -1.40 -18.31
C GLN A 157 -1.77 -0.54 -17.53
N LEU A 158 -2.24 0.59 -17.02
CA LEU A 158 -1.45 1.49 -16.16
C LEU A 158 -1.06 0.82 -14.83
N ILE A 159 -1.93 -0.08 -14.34
CA ILE A 159 -1.71 -0.88 -13.13
C ILE A 159 -2.04 -2.31 -13.50
N ASP A 160 -1.05 -3.20 -13.40
CA ASP A 160 -1.30 -4.64 -13.52
C ASP A 160 -2.27 -5.09 -12.43
N ASP A 161 -3.49 -5.41 -12.83
CA ASP A 161 -4.53 -5.89 -11.93
C ASP A 161 -4.34 -7.40 -11.63
N ASN A 162 -3.25 -7.67 -10.91
CA ASN A 162 -2.95 -9.02 -10.40
C ASN A 162 -3.56 -9.25 -9.02
N THR A 163 -4.73 -8.65 -8.77
CA THR A 163 -5.42 -8.74 -7.49
C THR A 163 -6.85 -9.26 -7.64
N VAL A 164 -7.39 -9.79 -6.56
CA VAL A 164 -8.79 -10.20 -6.43
C VAL A 164 -9.37 -9.46 -5.24
N SER A 165 -10.56 -8.91 -5.43
CA SER A 165 -11.29 -8.21 -4.36
C SER A 165 -11.98 -9.21 -3.45
N VAL A 166 -11.68 -9.17 -2.15
CA VAL A 166 -12.26 -10.05 -1.14
C VAL A 166 -12.96 -9.21 -0.07
N ILE A 167 -14.23 -9.46 0.15
CA ILE A 167 -15.02 -8.84 1.22
C ILE A 167 -14.62 -9.50 2.54
N ILE A 168 -14.38 -8.70 3.56
CA ILE A 168 -13.90 -9.16 4.87
C ILE A 168 -15.04 -9.13 5.89
N ASN A 169 -15.11 -10.18 6.71
CA ASN A 169 -15.97 -10.19 7.88
C ASN A 169 -15.40 -9.27 8.99
N TRP A 170 -15.53 -7.97 8.79
CA TRP A 170 -15.14 -6.94 9.75
C TRP A 170 -16.37 -6.14 10.14
N LYS A 171 -16.67 -6.05 11.45
CA LYS A 171 -17.83 -5.30 11.99
C LYS A 171 -19.15 -5.66 11.27
N GLU A 172 -19.69 -4.74 10.47
CA GLU A 172 -20.95 -4.92 9.76
C GLU A 172 -20.80 -5.62 8.39
N GLY A 173 -19.59 -6.04 8.03
CA GLY A 173 -19.32 -6.65 6.72
C GLY A 173 -20.20 -7.86 6.43
N SER A 174 -20.38 -8.77 7.41
CA SER A 174 -21.24 -9.96 7.27
C SER A 174 -22.71 -9.61 7.05
N LYS A 175 -23.22 -8.57 7.72
CA LYS A 175 -24.63 -8.13 7.54
C LYS A 175 -24.87 -7.59 6.14
N LEU A 176 -23.87 -6.88 5.56
CA LEU A 176 -23.96 -6.40 4.19
C LEU A 176 -23.87 -7.55 3.18
N VAL A 177 -23.09 -8.59 3.48
CA VAL A 177 -23.05 -9.82 2.68
C VAL A 177 -24.41 -10.55 2.73
N GLU A 178 -25.03 -10.67 3.90
CA GLU A 178 -26.38 -11.22 4.03
C GLU A 178 -27.42 -10.42 3.24
N GLN A 179 -27.32 -9.09 3.24
CA GLN A 179 -28.18 -8.26 2.38
C GLN A 179 -27.92 -8.51 0.90
N LEU A 180 -26.67 -8.70 0.48
CA LEU A 180 -26.33 -9.01 -0.91
C LEU A 180 -26.97 -10.34 -1.36
N THR A 181 -26.89 -11.37 -0.52
CA THR A 181 -27.41 -12.71 -0.85
C THR A 181 -28.94 -12.76 -0.83
N THR A 182 -29.61 -11.97 0.02
CA THR A 182 -31.06 -11.97 0.17
C THR A 182 -31.77 -10.97 -0.74
N GLN A 183 -31.20 -9.79 -0.96
CA GLN A 183 -31.85 -8.70 -1.70
C GLN A 183 -31.25 -8.49 -3.11
N GLY A 184 -30.12 -9.17 -3.39
CA GLY A 184 -29.41 -9.03 -4.65
C GLY A 184 -28.53 -7.78 -4.71
N TYR A 185 -27.92 -7.59 -5.88
CA TYR A 185 -26.97 -6.52 -6.16
C TYR A 185 -27.65 -5.17 -6.30
N SER A 186 -27.07 -4.14 -5.67
CA SER A 186 -27.38 -2.73 -5.93
C SER A 186 -26.14 -1.86 -5.84
N GLN A 187 -26.06 -0.76 -6.60
CA GLN A 187 -24.95 0.19 -6.56
C GLN A 187 -24.68 0.75 -5.15
N LYS A 188 -25.76 1.00 -4.38
CA LYS A 188 -25.66 1.46 -2.99
C LYS A 188 -24.97 0.42 -2.12
N LEU A 189 -25.40 -0.83 -2.22
CA LEU A 189 -24.82 -1.94 -1.45
C LEU A 189 -23.37 -2.19 -1.85
N GLN A 190 -23.03 -2.14 -3.14
CA GLN A 190 -21.66 -2.25 -3.62
C GLN A 190 -20.75 -1.15 -3.02
N LYS A 191 -21.22 0.09 -2.98
CA LYS A 191 -20.47 1.20 -2.36
C LYS A 191 -20.27 1.00 -0.86
N GLN A 192 -21.21 0.37 -0.16
CA GLN A 192 -21.05 0.00 1.24
C GLN A 192 -20.08 -1.14 1.40
N LEU A 193 -20.20 -2.22 0.62
CA LEU A 193 -19.30 -3.38 0.65
C LEU A 193 -17.84 -3.02 0.31
N SER A 194 -17.61 -2.02 -0.56
CA SER A 194 -16.26 -1.57 -0.89
C SER A 194 -15.46 -1.06 0.33
N GLN A 195 -16.13 -0.64 1.40
CA GLN A 195 -15.47 -0.23 2.65
C GLN A 195 -14.90 -1.42 3.43
N TYR A 196 -15.37 -2.63 3.13
CA TYR A 196 -14.99 -3.89 3.77
C TYR A 196 -14.17 -4.79 2.84
N THR A 197 -13.77 -4.29 1.67
CA THR A 197 -13.09 -5.08 0.65
C THR A 197 -11.58 -4.84 0.70
N VAL A 198 -10.81 -5.93 0.64
CA VAL A 198 -9.35 -5.93 0.51
C VAL A 198 -8.96 -6.46 -0.85
N SER A 199 -8.04 -5.78 -1.55
CA SER A 199 -7.45 -6.27 -2.80
C SER A 199 -6.28 -7.19 -2.49
N VAL A 200 -6.46 -8.48 -2.76
CA VAL A 200 -5.52 -9.56 -2.45
C VAL A 200 -4.81 -9.98 -3.74
N ARG A 201 -3.48 -10.15 -3.72
CA ARG A 201 -2.74 -10.68 -4.87
C ARG A 201 -3.23 -12.08 -5.22
N LYS A 202 -3.34 -12.40 -6.51
CA LYS A 202 -3.83 -13.72 -6.99
C LYS A 202 -3.13 -14.91 -6.32
N GLN A 203 -1.83 -14.82 -6.09
CA GLN A 203 -1.08 -15.87 -5.40
C GLN A 203 -1.56 -16.09 -3.96
N ASP A 204 -1.82 -15.01 -3.24
CA ASP A 204 -2.26 -15.02 -1.86
C ASP A 204 -3.75 -15.40 -1.76
N PHE A 205 -4.55 -14.96 -2.72
CA PHE A 205 -5.93 -15.39 -2.89
C PHE A 205 -6.04 -16.91 -3.10
N ASN A 206 -5.21 -17.49 -3.97
CA ASN A 206 -5.18 -18.94 -4.20
C ASN A 206 -4.78 -19.73 -2.94
N LYS A 207 -3.90 -19.19 -2.11
CA LYS A 207 -3.59 -19.78 -0.79
C LYS A 207 -4.80 -19.78 0.13
N LEU A 208 -5.48 -18.64 0.25
CA LEU A 208 -6.68 -18.51 1.08
C LEU A 208 -7.80 -19.45 0.59
N LEU A 209 -7.96 -19.60 -0.73
CA LEU A 209 -8.87 -20.61 -1.31
C LEU A 209 -8.47 -22.03 -0.92
N SER A 210 -7.18 -22.37 -0.99
CA SER A 210 -6.68 -23.72 -0.63
C SER A 210 -6.88 -24.05 0.84
N TYR A 211 -6.96 -23.03 1.70
CA TYR A 211 -7.30 -23.19 3.14
C TYR A 211 -8.81 -23.25 3.39
N GLY A 212 -9.65 -23.12 2.36
CA GLY A 212 -11.10 -23.02 2.52
C GLY A 212 -11.54 -21.75 3.26
N ALA A 213 -10.70 -20.70 3.25
CA ALA A 213 -10.97 -19.47 3.98
C ALA A 213 -11.85 -18.48 3.21
N ILE A 214 -12.04 -18.68 1.91
CA ILE A 214 -12.80 -17.79 1.02
C ILE A 214 -13.99 -18.55 0.46
N GLU A 215 -15.15 -17.90 0.47
CA GLU A 215 -16.38 -18.34 -0.18
C GLU A 215 -16.67 -17.46 -1.41
N GLU A 216 -17.08 -18.06 -2.51
CA GLU A 216 -17.62 -17.35 -3.65
C GLU A 216 -19.14 -17.20 -3.46
N LEU A 217 -19.60 -15.97 -3.28
CA LEU A 217 -21.03 -15.68 -3.06
C LEU A 217 -21.83 -15.60 -4.37
N MET A 218 -21.20 -15.04 -5.40
CA MET A 218 -21.70 -14.85 -6.75
C MET A 218 -20.51 -14.83 -7.70
N ASP A 219 -20.74 -14.89 -9.00
CA ASP A 219 -19.67 -14.84 -10.01
C ASP A 219 -18.73 -13.66 -9.78
N GLY A 220 -17.49 -13.96 -9.39
CA GLY A 220 -16.43 -12.99 -9.12
C GLY A 220 -16.57 -12.20 -7.81
N ILE A 221 -17.52 -12.50 -6.92
CA ILE A 221 -17.69 -11.85 -5.60
C ILE A 221 -17.28 -12.82 -4.50
N TYR A 222 -16.19 -12.52 -3.82
CA TYR A 222 -15.57 -13.36 -2.82
C TYR A 222 -15.69 -12.76 -1.42
N PHE A 223 -15.95 -13.63 -0.45
CA PHE A 223 -16.10 -13.30 0.96
C PHE A 223 -15.18 -14.15 1.83
N LEU A 224 -14.60 -13.55 2.84
CA LEU A 224 -13.82 -14.20 3.89
C LEU A 224 -14.61 -14.18 5.20
N PRO A 225 -15.33 -15.28 5.53
CA PRO A 225 -16.23 -15.32 6.69
C PRO A 225 -15.48 -15.45 8.01
N SER A 226 -14.34 -16.16 8.04
CA SER A 226 -13.62 -16.46 9.29
C SER A 226 -12.85 -15.24 9.81
N ALA A 227 -13.08 -14.93 11.09
CA ALA A 227 -12.31 -13.91 11.80
C ALA A 227 -10.84 -14.32 12.02
N ASP A 228 -10.49 -15.61 11.90
CA ASP A 228 -9.11 -16.09 12.15
C ASP A 228 -8.11 -15.53 11.13
N PHE A 229 -8.57 -15.21 9.94
CA PHE A 229 -7.75 -14.65 8.87
C PHE A 229 -7.75 -13.11 8.82
N TYR A 230 -8.48 -12.45 9.71
CA TYR A 230 -8.50 -10.99 9.75
C TYR A 230 -8.32 -10.47 11.17
N ASP A 231 -7.20 -9.82 11.40
CA ASP A 231 -6.75 -9.36 12.71
C ASP A 231 -7.06 -7.87 12.91
N ALA A 232 -7.45 -7.51 14.14
CA ALA A 232 -7.81 -6.15 14.50
C ALA A 232 -6.64 -5.15 14.47
N ASN A 233 -5.39 -5.65 14.47
CA ASN A 233 -4.20 -4.78 14.47
C ASN A 233 -3.53 -4.70 13.09
N VAL A 234 -3.53 -5.81 12.32
CA VAL A 234 -2.73 -5.89 11.07
C VAL A 234 -3.58 -6.12 9.83
N GLY A 235 -4.87 -6.43 9.96
CA GLY A 235 -5.76 -6.73 8.85
C GLY A 235 -5.66 -8.18 8.39
N LEU A 236 -5.75 -8.44 7.07
CA LEU A 236 -5.76 -9.77 6.48
C LEU A 236 -4.42 -10.49 6.68
N LYS A 237 -4.50 -11.73 7.23
CA LYS A 237 -3.38 -12.64 7.44
C LYS A 237 -3.42 -13.75 6.41
N ILE A 238 -2.34 -13.94 5.69
CA ILE A 238 -2.24 -14.99 4.66
C ILE A 238 -1.54 -16.24 5.19
N ASN A 239 -0.62 -16.07 6.17
CA ASN A 239 0.07 -17.15 6.87
C ASN A 239 0.04 -16.88 8.38
N ASN A 240 -0.22 -17.91 9.21
CA ASN A 240 -0.12 -17.77 10.66
C ASN A 240 1.30 -17.47 11.17
N GLN A 241 2.33 -17.64 10.34
CA GLN A 241 3.75 -17.48 10.71
C GLN A 241 4.24 -16.02 10.75
N TRP A 242 3.51 -15.04 10.19
CA TRP A 242 4.00 -13.66 10.11
C TRP A 242 3.84 -12.85 11.41
N ILE A 243 3.04 -13.31 12.33
CA ILE A 243 2.77 -12.58 13.59
C ILE A 243 3.90 -12.79 14.59
N ASP A 244 4.51 -13.99 14.62
CA ASP A 244 5.54 -14.33 15.58
C ASP A 244 6.90 -13.69 15.28
N GLU A 245 7.20 -13.36 14.02
CA GLU A 245 8.50 -12.80 13.62
C GLU A 245 8.62 -11.26 13.74
N VAL A 246 7.50 -10.53 13.71
CA VAL A 246 7.52 -9.05 13.70
C VAL A 246 7.36 -8.45 15.11
N TYR A 247 6.78 -9.20 16.05
CA TYR A 247 6.46 -8.69 17.39
C TYR A 247 7.29 -9.25 18.54
N ILE A 248 8.17 -10.24 18.29
CA ILE A 248 8.99 -10.86 19.34
C ILE A 248 10.48 -10.66 19.03
N LYS A 249 10.97 -9.43 19.08
CA LYS A 249 12.39 -9.17 19.40
C LYS A 249 12.58 -7.72 19.83
#